data_9376d4f65cfeac376fd624a5031a9b7f
#
_entry.id   9376d4f65cfeac376fd624a5031a9b7f
#
_cell.length_a   1.000
_cell.length_b   1.000
_cell.length_c   1.000
_cell.angle_alpha   90.00
_cell.angle_beta   90.00
_cell.angle_gamma   90.00
#
_symmetry.space_group_name_H-M   'P 1'
#
loop_
_entity.id
_entity.type
_entity.pdbx_description
1 polymer ?
#
loop_
_entity_poly.entity_id
_entity_poly.type
_entity_poly.pdbx_seq_one_letter_code
_entity_poly.pdbx_strand_id
1 'polypeptide(L)'
;ESVNEPLLDESLLKGSKIKKEKKGIYGETVWTLKNGVKVVVLPTDYKKDQVIINLSMDGGRTLIATEDLPSFEDNIWALFLRNCGVSKFSGTTLPKMLAGKSAGASPFISNLSHGISASSTPKDIETALQLLYLTFTDPRFDENEFQIGIQQIKAVLPNIQNDPDFQYQIEKDKIFYNNNPRVLALNEELLEKANLATIEKVYRQMFKDAAGAEVTIIGNVDLETLKPLVQKYLGSLP
;
A
#
# COMPACT_ATOMS: atom_id res chain seq x y z
N GLU A 1 -18.43 -14.73 12.88
CA GLU A 1 -19.13 -13.55 13.42
C GLU A 1 -18.62 -12.32 12.69
N SER A 2 -19.54 -11.57 12.07
CA SER A 2 -19.23 -10.28 11.47
C SER A 2 -19.00 -9.27 12.59
N VAL A 3 -17.86 -8.59 12.56
CA VAL A 3 -17.56 -7.51 13.49
C VAL A 3 -18.24 -6.24 12.97
N ASN A 4 -19.26 -5.79 13.67
CA ASN A 4 -20.07 -4.63 13.27
C ASN A 4 -19.52 -3.34 13.88
N GLU A 5 -18.27 -3.01 13.52
CA GLU A 5 -17.56 -1.84 14.03
C GLU A 5 -17.11 -0.96 12.84
N PRO A 6 -17.20 0.38 12.93
CA PRO A 6 -16.70 1.23 11.86
C PRO A 6 -15.17 1.11 11.74
N LEU A 7 -14.65 1.19 10.51
CA LEU A 7 -13.22 1.14 10.24
C LEU A 7 -12.47 2.30 10.88
N LEU A 8 -13.09 3.48 10.92
CA LEU A 8 -12.47 4.69 11.47
C LEU A 8 -13.55 5.62 12.04
N ASP A 9 -13.11 6.56 12.88
CA ASP A 9 -13.95 7.64 13.37
C ASP A 9 -13.94 8.79 12.35
N GLU A 10 -15.02 8.91 11.59
CA GLU A 10 -15.15 9.92 10.54
C GLU A 10 -15.16 11.36 11.09
N SER A 11 -15.50 11.56 12.37
CA SER A 11 -15.49 12.88 13.00
C SER A 11 -14.09 13.48 13.08
N LEU A 12 -13.04 12.65 12.99
CA LEU A 12 -11.64 13.08 13.00
C LEU A 12 -11.15 13.53 11.62
N LEU A 13 -11.92 13.30 10.57
CA LEU A 13 -11.55 13.66 9.19
C LEU A 13 -11.91 15.12 8.92
N LYS A 14 -10.89 15.96 8.80
CA LYS A 14 -11.08 17.39 8.51
C LYS A 14 -11.44 17.66 7.05
N GLY A 15 -10.93 16.82 6.16
CA GLY A 15 -11.07 17.00 4.73
C GLY A 15 -10.28 18.19 4.17
N SER A 16 -10.26 18.28 2.86
CA SER A 16 -9.78 19.44 2.12
C SER A 16 -10.63 19.64 0.88
N LYS A 17 -11.00 20.88 0.62
CA LYS A 17 -11.76 21.21 -0.57
C LYS A 17 -10.89 21.14 -1.81
N ILE A 18 -11.54 20.91 -2.95
CA ILE A 18 -10.91 21.03 -4.26
C ILE A 18 -10.59 22.51 -4.48
N LYS A 19 -9.31 22.79 -4.65
CA LYS A 19 -8.77 24.13 -4.92
C LYS A 19 -8.85 24.47 -6.40
N LYS A 20 -8.67 23.47 -7.29
CA LYS A 20 -8.61 23.62 -8.73
C LYS A 20 -9.17 22.38 -9.40
N GLU A 21 -9.99 22.60 -10.44
CA GLU A 21 -10.49 21.55 -11.31
C GLU A 21 -10.09 21.84 -12.76
N LYS A 22 -9.63 20.80 -13.46
CA LYS A 22 -9.22 20.90 -14.87
C LYS A 22 -9.70 19.65 -15.60
N LYS A 23 -10.13 19.82 -16.86
CA LYS A 23 -10.45 18.72 -17.76
C LYS A 23 -9.25 18.44 -18.67
N GLY A 24 -8.91 17.16 -18.83
CA GLY A 24 -7.85 16.73 -19.73
C GLY A 24 -8.35 16.32 -21.10
N ILE A 25 -7.40 16.11 -22.01
CA ILE A 25 -7.68 15.77 -23.41
C ILE A 25 -8.23 14.35 -23.61
N TYR A 26 -8.04 13.47 -22.64
CA TYR A 26 -8.51 12.08 -22.68
C TYR A 26 -9.81 11.86 -21.91
N GLY A 27 -10.51 12.94 -21.54
CA GLY A 27 -11.73 12.88 -20.76
C GLY A 27 -11.52 12.76 -19.25
N GLU A 28 -10.27 12.82 -18.78
CA GLU A 28 -9.96 12.83 -17.36
C GLU A 28 -10.32 14.16 -16.71
N THR A 29 -10.73 14.09 -15.45
CA THR A 29 -10.92 15.26 -14.57
C THR A 29 -9.79 15.29 -13.57
N VAL A 30 -9.13 16.43 -13.41
CA VAL A 30 -8.03 16.62 -12.47
C VAL A 30 -8.49 17.55 -11.36
N TRP A 31 -8.45 17.07 -10.13
CA TRP A 31 -8.72 17.84 -8.91
C TRP A 31 -7.43 18.07 -8.14
N THR A 32 -7.12 19.31 -7.86
CA THR A 32 -6.04 19.65 -6.92
C THR A 32 -6.67 20.02 -5.59
N LEU A 33 -6.34 19.28 -4.54
CA LEU A 33 -6.86 19.52 -3.21
C LEU A 33 -6.00 20.54 -2.46
N LYS A 34 -6.58 21.20 -1.47
CA LYS A 34 -5.85 22.20 -0.64
C LYS A 34 -4.67 21.63 0.11
N ASN A 35 -4.71 20.33 0.46
CA ASN A 35 -3.59 19.66 1.12
C ASN A 35 -2.44 19.27 0.17
N GLY A 36 -2.55 19.59 -1.11
CA GLY A 36 -1.51 19.33 -2.11
C GLY A 36 -1.65 18.01 -2.85
N VAL A 37 -2.65 17.20 -2.55
CA VAL A 37 -2.92 15.95 -3.27
C VAL A 37 -3.57 16.27 -4.61
N LYS A 38 -3.04 15.68 -5.69
CA LYS A 38 -3.61 15.78 -7.04
C LYS A 38 -4.37 14.50 -7.35
N VAL A 39 -5.62 14.63 -7.76
CA VAL A 39 -6.48 13.47 -8.07
C VAL A 39 -6.87 13.53 -9.54
N VAL A 40 -6.52 12.49 -10.28
CA VAL A 40 -6.87 12.31 -11.70
C VAL A 40 -7.97 11.25 -11.77
N VAL A 41 -9.16 11.64 -12.22
CA VAL A 41 -10.31 10.74 -12.32
C VAL A 41 -10.60 10.47 -13.79
N LEU A 42 -10.59 9.19 -14.15
CA LEU A 42 -10.94 8.73 -15.50
C LEU A 42 -12.16 7.79 -15.40
N PRO A 43 -13.39 8.33 -15.53
CA PRO A 43 -14.58 7.47 -15.59
C PRO A 43 -14.54 6.59 -16.85
N THR A 44 -14.81 5.32 -16.67
CA THR A 44 -14.86 4.36 -17.78
C THR A 44 -15.94 3.32 -17.50
N ASP A 45 -16.54 2.80 -18.56
CA ASP A 45 -17.53 1.73 -18.53
C ASP A 45 -16.95 0.37 -18.99
N TYR A 46 -15.64 0.30 -19.18
CA TYR A 46 -14.95 -0.89 -19.66
C TYR A 46 -15.16 -2.10 -18.75
N LYS A 47 -15.07 -1.87 -17.43
CA LYS A 47 -15.43 -2.84 -16.38
C LYS A 47 -16.41 -2.18 -15.42
N LYS A 48 -17.67 -2.58 -15.51
CA LYS A 48 -18.77 -1.95 -14.74
C LYS A 48 -18.69 -2.19 -13.23
N ASP A 49 -17.99 -3.23 -12.80
CA ASP A 49 -17.90 -3.70 -11.42
C ASP A 49 -16.55 -3.40 -10.75
N GLN A 50 -15.69 -2.64 -11.41
CA GLN A 50 -14.35 -2.37 -10.89
C GLN A 50 -14.01 -0.89 -10.86
N VAL A 51 -13.40 -0.47 -9.73
CA VAL A 51 -12.74 0.83 -9.58
C VAL A 51 -11.33 0.59 -9.06
N ILE A 52 -10.33 1.20 -9.69
CA ILE A 52 -8.92 1.14 -9.28
C ILE A 52 -8.52 2.53 -8.79
N ILE A 53 -7.91 2.57 -7.60
CA ILE A 53 -7.40 3.79 -6.97
C ILE A 53 -5.92 3.56 -6.70
N ASN A 54 -5.07 4.44 -7.20
CA ASN A 54 -3.62 4.34 -7.00
C ASN A 54 -3.06 5.67 -6.52
N LEU A 55 -2.50 5.69 -5.32
CA LEU A 55 -1.75 6.82 -4.79
C LEU A 55 -0.26 6.56 -5.00
N SER A 56 0.44 7.51 -5.61
CA SER A 56 1.87 7.37 -5.91
C SER A 56 2.65 8.61 -5.50
N MET A 57 3.81 8.37 -4.91
CA MET A 57 4.80 9.37 -4.55
C MET A 57 6.16 8.93 -5.08
N ASP A 58 7.03 9.89 -5.40
CA ASP A 58 8.37 9.61 -5.89
C ASP A 58 9.30 9.17 -4.75
N GLY A 59 10.25 8.33 -5.08
CA GLY A 59 11.31 7.88 -4.18
C GLY A 59 11.49 6.36 -4.17
N GLY A 60 10.53 5.63 -3.61
CA GLY A 60 10.61 4.18 -3.54
C GLY A 60 11.84 3.67 -2.80
N ARG A 61 12.41 2.57 -3.26
CA ARG A 61 13.60 1.94 -2.65
C ARG A 61 14.83 2.81 -2.63
N THR A 62 14.92 3.83 -3.49
CA THR A 62 16.03 4.78 -3.47
C THR A 62 16.13 5.56 -2.15
N LEU A 63 15.01 5.67 -1.41
CA LEU A 63 14.95 6.33 -0.11
C LEU A 63 15.35 5.42 1.05
N ILE A 64 15.53 4.12 0.81
CA ILE A 64 15.84 3.14 1.85
C ILE A 64 17.35 2.94 1.91
N ALA A 65 17.94 3.12 3.10
CA ALA A 65 19.36 2.86 3.31
C ALA A 65 19.69 1.37 3.05
N THR A 66 20.89 1.09 2.57
CA THR A 66 21.30 -0.28 2.20
C THR A 66 21.16 -1.25 3.39
N GLU A 67 21.51 -0.81 4.60
CA GLU A 67 21.39 -1.61 5.83
C GLU A 67 19.94 -1.92 6.21
N ASP A 68 18.98 -1.12 5.77
CA ASP A 68 17.56 -1.31 6.06
C ASP A 68 16.84 -2.18 5.02
N LEU A 69 17.45 -2.37 3.83
CA LEU A 69 16.83 -3.10 2.72
C LEU A 69 16.45 -4.55 3.04
N PRO A 70 17.20 -5.34 3.85
CA PRO A 70 16.79 -6.69 4.17
C PRO A 70 15.38 -6.81 4.74
N SER A 71 14.92 -5.81 5.50
CA SER A 71 13.56 -5.78 6.04
C SER A 71 12.48 -5.53 4.97
N PHE A 72 12.87 -5.09 3.77
CA PHE A 72 12.00 -4.78 2.64
C PHE A 72 12.16 -5.78 1.48
N GLU A 73 12.85 -6.89 1.71
CA GLU A 73 12.90 -7.98 0.73
C GLU A 73 11.47 -8.47 0.45
N ASP A 74 11.20 -8.91 -0.78
CA ASP A 74 9.84 -9.16 -1.26
C ASP A 74 9.02 -10.12 -0.39
N ASN A 75 9.64 -11.19 0.12
CA ASN A 75 8.96 -12.15 1.00
C ASN A 75 8.68 -11.56 2.39
N ILE A 76 9.61 -10.79 2.92
CA ILE A 76 9.45 -10.09 4.21
C ILE A 76 8.36 -9.03 4.11
N TRP A 77 8.36 -8.25 3.05
CA TRP A 77 7.34 -7.25 2.79
C TRP A 77 5.95 -7.87 2.64
N ALA A 78 5.84 -8.95 1.86
CA ALA A 78 4.58 -9.68 1.70
C ALA A 78 4.06 -10.24 3.03
N LEU A 79 4.95 -10.73 3.87
CA LEU A 79 4.64 -11.19 5.22
C LEU A 79 4.08 -10.06 6.09
N PHE A 80 4.75 -8.91 6.10
CA PHE A 80 4.28 -7.73 6.83
C PHE A 80 2.87 -7.33 6.39
N LEU A 81 2.64 -7.22 5.08
CA LEU A 81 1.34 -6.85 4.53
C LEU A 81 0.23 -7.83 4.92
N ARG A 82 0.53 -9.12 4.93
CA ARG A 82 -0.46 -10.16 5.20
C ARG A 82 -0.83 -10.26 6.68
N ASN A 83 0.14 -10.06 7.56
CA ASN A 83 -0.01 -10.41 8.98
C ASN A 83 -0.38 -9.22 9.87
N CYS A 84 0.09 -8.01 9.55
CA CYS A 84 -0.02 -6.91 10.51
C CYS A 84 -1.38 -6.17 10.50
N GLY A 85 -2.04 -6.09 9.36
CA GLY A 85 -3.33 -5.38 9.27
C GLY A 85 -3.19 -3.87 9.23
N VAL A 86 -4.25 -3.16 9.63
CA VAL A 86 -4.27 -1.69 9.72
C VAL A 86 -5.05 -1.24 10.96
N SER A 87 -4.73 -0.06 11.50
CA SER A 87 -5.39 0.52 12.66
C SER A 87 -5.41 -0.46 13.84
N LYS A 88 -6.54 -0.69 14.45
CA LYS A 88 -6.72 -1.67 15.52
C LYS A 88 -7.07 -3.07 15.01
N PHE A 89 -7.15 -3.26 13.69
CA PHE A 89 -7.58 -4.52 13.07
C PHE A 89 -6.37 -5.32 12.60
N SER A 90 -6.18 -6.50 13.21
CA SER A 90 -5.11 -7.43 12.81
C SER A 90 -5.34 -7.98 11.40
N GLY A 91 -4.32 -8.62 10.83
CA GLY A 91 -4.41 -9.28 9.53
C GLY A 91 -5.48 -10.38 9.46
N THR A 92 -5.88 -10.96 10.60
CA THR A 92 -6.97 -11.94 10.70
C THR A 92 -8.33 -11.30 10.94
N THR A 93 -8.37 -10.17 11.64
CA THR A 93 -9.61 -9.44 11.97
C THR A 93 -10.10 -8.61 10.80
N LEU A 94 -9.21 -7.97 10.06
CA LEU A 94 -9.56 -7.08 8.96
C LEU A 94 -10.45 -7.73 7.89
N PRO A 95 -10.17 -8.96 7.39
CA PRO A 95 -11.05 -9.63 6.45
C PRO A 95 -12.46 -9.87 7.00
N LYS A 96 -12.58 -10.07 8.31
CA LYS A 96 -13.90 -10.23 8.97
C LYS A 96 -14.67 -8.91 8.99
N MET A 97 -13.98 -7.80 9.21
CA MET A 97 -14.55 -6.45 9.13
C MET A 97 -15.06 -6.13 7.73
N LEU A 98 -14.38 -6.65 6.70
CA LEU A 98 -14.70 -6.41 5.31
C LEU A 98 -15.64 -7.46 4.71
N ALA A 99 -16.20 -8.34 5.54
CA ALA A 99 -17.17 -9.34 5.07
C ALA A 99 -18.38 -8.65 4.40
N GLY A 100 -18.72 -9.08 3.20
CA GLY A 100 -19.79 -8.47 2.39
C GLY A 100 -19.37 -7.20 1.65
N LYS A 101 -18.13 -6.76 1.79
CA LYS A 101 -17.52 -5.64 1.05
C LYS A 101 -16.52 -6.17 0.00
N SER A 102 -16.50 -5.53 -1.15
CA SER A 102 -15.49 -5.79 -2.19
C SER A 102 -14.58 -4.58 -2.31
N ALA A 103 -13.65 -4.47 -1.37
CA ALA A 103 -12.70 -3.37 -1.29
C ALA A 103 -11.41 -3.83 -0.61
N GLY A 104 -10.29 -3.26 -1.04
CA GLY A 104 -8.99 -3.52 -0.45
C GLY A 104 -8.02 -2.40 -0.74
N ALA A 105 -6.99 -2.28 0.09
CA ALA A 105 -5.87 -1.38 -0.10
C ALA A 105 -4.60 -2.02 0.43
N SER A 106 -3.48 -1.74 -0.24
CA SER A 106 -2.17 -2.27 0.14
C SER A 106 -1.08 -1.27 -0.21
N PRO A 107 -0.12 -1.01 0.68
CA PRO A 107 1.02 -0.17 0.35
C PRO A 107 1.97 -0.90 -0.58
N PHE A 108 2.68 -0.16 -1.41
CA PHE A 108 3.73 -0.68 -2.28
C PHE A 108 4.99 0.19 -2.20
N ILE A 109 6.13 -0.46 -2.39
CA ILE A 109 7.43 0.21 -2.53
C ILE A 109 8.10 -0.38 -3.75
N SER A 110 8.14 0.39 -4.83
CA SER A 110 8.84 0.05 -6.07
C SER A 110 10.22 0.70 -6.10
N ASN A 111 10.97 0.52 -7.17
CA ASN A 111 12.35 1.05 -7.24
C ASN A 111 12.39 2.58 -7.13
N LEU A 112 11.49 3.29 -7.82
CA LEU A 112 11.50 4.76 -7.94
C LEU A 112 10.25 5.43 -7.35
N SER A 113 9.27 4.66 -6.92
CA SER A 113 8.01 5.17 -6.36
C SER A 113 7.51 4.32 -5.23
N HIS A 114 6.67 4.90 -4.41
CA HIS A 114 5.96 4.21 -3.34
C HIS A 114 4.56 4.81 -3.20
N GLY A 115 3.67 4.07 -2.60
CA GLY A 115 2.30 4.55 -2.45
C GLY A 115 1.36 3.46 -1.97
N ILE A 116 0.10 3.59 -2.36
CA ILE A 116 -0.97 2.68 -1.96
C ILE A 116 -1.81 2.36 -3.19
N SER A 117 -1.99 1.06 -3.44
CA SER A 117 -2.91 0.55 -4.44
C SER A 117 -4.18 0.09 -3.75
N ALA A 118 -5.33 0.58 -4.23
CA ALA A 118 -6.64 0.19 -3.72
C ALA A 118 -7.56 -0.15 -4.88
N SER A 119 -8.53 -0.99 -4.60
CA SER A 119 -9.57 -1.35 -5.57
C SER A 119 -10.86 -1.67 -4.87
N SER A 120 -11.96 -1.52 -5.60
CA SER A 120 -13.29 -1.88 -5.10
C SER A 120 -14.28 -2.06 -6.24
N THR A 121 -15.48 -2.53 -5.89
CA THR A 121 -16.66 -2.30 -6.71
C THR A 121 -17.12 -0.85 -6.59
N PRO A 122 -17.92 -0.31 -7.53
CA PRO A 122 -18.45 1.05 -7.40
C PRO A 122 -19.24 1.29 -6.11
N LYS A 123 -19.94 0.28 -5.63
CA LYS A 123 -20.71 0.32 -4.38
C LYS A 123 -19.82 0.52 -3.15
N ASP A 124 -18.63 -0.04 -3.14
CA ASP A 124 -17.74 -0.09 -1.98
C ASP A 124 -16.55 0.87 -2.08
N ILE A 125 -16.65 1.90 -2.94
CA ILE A 125 -15.56 2.86 -3.16
C ILE A 125 -15.20 3.63 -1.89
N GLU A 126 -16.19 3.96 -1.06
CA GLU A 126 -15.94 4.64 0.21
C GLU A 126 -15.10 3.77 1.14
N THR A 127 -15.39 2.48 1.22
CA THR A 127 -14.59 1.53 2.00
C THR A 127 -13.14 1.47 1.50
N ALA A 128 -12.94 1.45 0.18
CA ALA A 128 -11.59 1.49 -0.40
C ALA A 128 -10.83 2.78 -0.02
N LEU A 129 -11.49 3.92 -0.03
CA LEU A 129 -10.90 5.20 0.37
C LEU A 129 -10.60 5.24 1.88
N GLN A 130 -11.45 4.65 2.71
CA GLN A 130 -11.19 4.49 4.15
C GLN A 130 -9.94 3.64 4.39
N LEU A 131 -9.83 2.51 3.70
CA LEU A 131 -8.67 1.63 3.81
C LEU A 131 -7.39 2.30 3.31
N LEU A 132 -7.46 3.06 2.21
CA LEU A 132 -6.32 3.84 1.72
C LEU A 132 -5.88 4.87 2.78
N TYR A 133 -6.82 5.60 3.34
CA TYR A 133 -6.54 6.58 4.39
C TYR A 133 -5.86 5.93 5.59
N LEU A 134 -6.40 4.82 6.11
CA LEU A 134 -5.82 4.10 7.24
C LEU A 134 -4.45 3.50 6.92
N THR A 135 -4.28 2.95 5.73
CA THR A 135 -2.98 2.41 5.28
C THR A 135 -1.90 3.49 5.27
N PHE A 136 -2.26 4.71 4.89
CA PHE A 136 -1.35 5.84 4.91
C PHE A 136 -1.07 6.34 6.32
N THR A 137 -2.11 6.55 7.13
CA THR A 137 -2.04 7.31 8.40
C THR A 137 -1.91 6.44 9.64
N ASP A 138 -2.40 5.22 9.60
CA ASP A 138 -2.50 4.34 10.77
C ASP A 138 -2.15 2.89 10.43
N PRO A 139 -0.94 2.62 9.91
CA PRO A 139 -0.47 1.26 9.71
C PRO A 139 -0.33 0.55 11.05
N ARG A 140 -0.49 -0.77 11.04
CA ARG A 140 -0.35 -1.59 12.23
C ARG A 140 0.96 -2.40 12.17
N PHE A 141 1.75 -2.32 13.22
CA PHE A 141 3.00 -3.05 13.37
C PHE A 141 2.86 -4.03 14.53
N ASP A 142 2.60 -5.31 14.22
CA ASP A 142 2.36 -6.37 15.20
C ASP A 142 3.57 -7.30 15.26
N GLU A 143 4.38 -7.15 16.30
CA GLU A 143 5.62 -7.93 16.45
C GLU A 143 5.37 -9.43 16.56
N ASN A 144 4.32 -9.83 17.28
CA ASN A 144 4.01 -11.26 17.43
C ASN A 144 3.62 -11.89 16.10
N GLU A 145 2.74 -11.22 15.34
CA GLU A 145 2.31 -11.70 14.03
C GLU A 145 3.47 -11.68 13.02
N PHE A 146 4.33 -10.69 13.10
CA PHE A 146 5.53 -10.62 12.27
C PHE A 146 6.48 -11.79 12.54
N GLN A 147 6.76 -12.09 13.82
CA GLN A 147 7.64 -13.19 14.19
C GLN A 147 7.06 -14.56 13.82
N ILE A 148 5.76 -14.75 13.96
CA ILE A 148 5.09 -15.99 13.49
C ILE A 148 5.36 -16.17 11.99
N GLY A 149 5.21 -15.12 11.21
CA GLY A 149 5.49 -15.16 9.76
C GLY A 149 6.94 -15.43 9.44
N ILE A 150 7.89 -14.83 10.16
CA ILE A 150 9.33 -15.12 9.99
C ILE A 150 9.62 -16.60 10.22
N GLN A 151 9.04 -17.20 11.27
CA GLN A 151 9.21 -18.64 11.53
C GLN A 151 8.60 -19.50 10.41
N GLN A 152 7.48 -19.10 9.84
CA GLN A 152 6.89 -19.80 8.69
C GLN A 152 7.81 -19.75 7.46
N ILE A 153 8.45 -18.63 7.18
CA ILE A 153 9.42 -18.51 6.08
C ILE A 153 10.63 -19.40 6.36
N LYS A 154 11.17 -19.38 7.59
CA LYS A 154 12.30 -20.24 7.98
C LYS A 154 12.00 -21.71 7.76
N ALA A 155 10.78 -22.15 8.05
CA ALA A 155 10.37 -23.55 7.89
C ALA A 155 10.37 -24.01 6.42
N VAL A 156 10.05 -23.12 5.48
CA VAL A 156 9.98 -23.43 4.04
C VAL A 156 11.24 -23.02 3.27
N LEU A 157 12.16 -22.32 3.92
CA LEU A 157 13.36 -21.78 3.28
C LEU A 157 14.22 -22.84 2.56
N PRO A 158 14.48 -24.05 3.14
CA PRO A 158 15.24 -25.08 2.45
C PRO A 158 14.60 -25.49 1.12
N ASN A 159 13.29 -25.58 1.07
CA ASN A 159 12.57 -25.93 -0.17
C ASN A 159 12.70 -24.82 -1.23
N ILE A 160 12.65 -23.54 -0.81
CA ILE A 160 12.86 -22.40 -1.71
C ILE A 160 14.28 -22.39 -2.24
N GLN A 161 15.27 -22.58 -1.37
CA GLN A 161 16.69 -22.57 -1.74
C GLN A 161 17.09 -23.75 -2.64
N ASN A 162 16.40 -24.89 -2.53
CA ASN A 162 16.66 -26.07 -3.36
C ASN A 162 15.99 -25.99 -4.74
N ASP A 163 15.17 -24.98 -5.00
CA ASP A 163 14.58 -24.76 -6.31
C ASP A 163 15.68 -24.34 -7.31
N PRO A 164 15.86 -25.08 -8.44
CA PRO A 164 16.85 -24.72 -9.46
C PRO A 164 16.66 -23.33 -10.04
N ASP A 165 15.42 -22.90 -10.23
CA ASP A 165 15.12 -21.56 -10.75
C ASP A 165 15.55 -20.46 -9.78
N PHE A 166 15.34 -20.69 -8.48
CA PHE A 166 15.80 -19.78 -7.44
C PHE A 166 17.34 -19.66 -7.44
N GLN A 167 18.05 -20.78 -7.49
CA GLN A 167 19.50 -20.79 -7.53
C GLN A 167 20.06 -20.11 -8.79
N TYR A 168 19.44 -20.38 -9.94
CA TYR A 168 19.80 -19.75 -11.20
C TYR A 168 19.63 -18.22 -11.12
N GLN A 169 18.53 -17.75 -10.55
CA GLN A 169 18.27 -16.33 -10.43
C GLN A 169 19.30 -15.63 -9.53
N ILE A 170 19.68 -16.28 -8.42
CA ILE A 170 20.73 -15.75 -7.53
C ILE A 170 22.07 -15.60 -8.26
N GLU A 171 22.52 -16.64 -8.96
CA GLU A 171 23.78 -16.60 -9.70
C GLU A 171 23.74 -15.57 -10.83
N LYS A 172 22.65 -15.50 -11.53
CA LYS A 172 22.42 -14.48 -12.57
C LYS A 172 22.52 -13.07 -12.00
N ASP A 173 21.89 -12.81 -10.88
CA ASP A 173 21.88 -11.49 -10.23
C ASP A 173 23.28 -11.10 -9.74
N LYS A 174 24.06 -12.04 -9.21
CA LYS A 174 25.47 -11.78 -8.83
C LYS A 174 26.30 -11.31 -10.00
N ILE A 175 26.13 -11.93 -11.15
CA ILE A 175 26.86 -11.60 -12.36
C ILE A 175 26.37 -10.26 -12.92
N PHE A 176 25.06 -10.10 -13.05
CA PHE A 176 24.45 -8.94 -13.70
C PHE A 176 24.66 -7.65 -12.90
N TYR A 177 24.58 -7.73 -11.59
CA TYR A 177 24.69 -6.57 -10.69
C TYR A 177 26.04 -6.49 -9.96
N ASN A 178 27.02 -7.30 -10.36
CA ASN A 178 28.39 -7.27 -9.82
C ASN A 178 28.42 -7.35 -8.28
N ASN A 179 27.66 -8.27 -7.69
CA ASN A 179 27.54 -8.45 -6.24
C ASN A 179 27.13 -7.18 -5.49
N ASN A 180 26.29 -6.34 -6.09
CA ASN A 180 25.80 -5.13 -5.44
C ASN A 180 25.07 -5.47 -4.15
N PRO A 181 25.43 -4.88 -2.99
CA PRO A 181 24.83 -5.20 -1.70
C PRO A 181 23.35 -4.78 -1.59
N ARG A 182 22.86 -3.97 -2.52
CA ARG A 182 21.45 -3.61 -2.59
C ARG A 182 20.58 -4.66 -3.30
N VAL A 183 21.18 -5.65 -3.93
CA VAL A 183 20.46 -6.79 -4.53
C VAL A 183 20.37 -7.89 -3.48
N LEU A 184 19.15 -8.18 -3.06
CA LEU A 184 18.87 -9.06 -1.94
C LEU A 184 18.63 -10.50 -2.40
N ALA A 185 19.04 -11.45 -1.58
CA ALA A 185 18.72 -12.87 -1.74
C ALA A 185 18.09 -13.38 -0.47
N LEU A 186 17.00 -14.13 -0.58
CA LEU A 186 16.34 -14.76 0.57
C LEU A 186 17.21 -15.89 1.10
N ASN A 187 17.75 -15.70 2.30
CA ASN A 187 18.56 -16.68 3.01
C ASN A 187 18.41 -16.50 4.52
N GLU A 188 19.03 -17.35 5.31
CA GLU A 188 18.95 -17.32 6.76
C GLU A 188 19.50 -16.00 7.34
N GLU A 189 20.60 -15.50 6.81
CA GLU A 189 21.20 -14.23 7.22
C GLU A 189 20.23 -13.06 7.02
N LEU A 190 19.55 -13.00 5.86
CA LEU A 190 18.56 -11.98 5.58
C LEU A 190 17.39 -12.06 6.56
N LEU A 191 16.89 -13.27 6.87
CA LEU A 191 15.81 -13.45 7.84
C LEU A 191 16.20 -13.01 9.24
N GLU A 192 17.44 -13.19 9.63
CA GLU A 192 17.96 -12.73 10.92
C GLU A 192 18.06 -11.20 10.98
N LYS A 193 18.35 -10.55 9.87
CA LYS A 193 18.43 -9.08 9.75
C LYS A 193 17.06 -8.41 9.62
N ALA A 194 16.03 -9.13 9.17
CA ALA A 194 14.68 -8.59 8.99
C ALA A 194 14.10 -8.16 10.35
N ASN A 195 13.65 -6.91 10.41
CA ASN A 195 13.26 -6.26 11.65
C ASN A 195 12.02 -5.37 11.45
N LEU A 196 10.97 -5.65 12.23
CA LEU A 196 9.72 -4.89 12.12
C LEU A 196 9.89 -3.43 12.52
N ALA A 197 10.74 -3.13 13.51
CA ALA A 197 11.01 -1.74 13.90
C ALA A 197 11.66 -0.93 12.76
N THR A 198 12.48 -1.58 11.92
CA THR A 198 13.04 -0.97 10.72
C THR A 198 11.94 -0.68 9.69
N ILE A 199 11.04 -1.63 9.46
CA ILE A 199 9.87 -1.42 8.58
C ILE A 199 9.05 -0.24 9.09
N GLU A 200 8.76 -0.17 10.37
CA GLU A 200 8.01 0.93 10.97
C GLU A 200 8.70 2.28 10.76
N LYS A 201 9.98 2.36 11.07
CA LYS A 201 10.77 3.59 10.92
C LYS A 201 10.71 4.12 9.47
N VAL A 202 10.98 3.27 8.50
CA VAL A 202 11.02 3.64 7.09
C VAL A 202 9.61 3.96 6.57
N TYR A 203 8.63 3.14 6.93
CA TYR A 203 7.24 3.35 6.54
C TYR A 203 6.73 4.73 7.00
N ARG A 204 6.97 5.08 8.26
CA ARG A 204 6.54 6.38 8.82
C ARG A 204 7.26 7.57 8.17
N GLN A 205 8.46 7.38 7.67
CA GLN A 205 9.18 8.41 6.90
C GLN A 205 8.62 8.56 5.49
N MET A 206 8.29 7.46 4.82
CA MET A 206 7.81 7.45 3.45
C MET A 206 6.34 7.87 3.33
N PHE A 207 5.52 7.57 4.34
CA PHE A 207 4.09 7.87 4.39
C PHE A 207 3.78 8.96 5.43
N LYS A 208 4.56 10.02 5.44
CA LYS A 208 4.44 11.11 6.40
C LYS A 208 3.64 12.29 5.86
N ASP A 209 3.83 12.63 4.58
CA ASP A 209 3.29 13.81 3.95
C ASP A 209 2.79 13.44 2.55
N ALA A 210 1.51 13.66 2.31
CA ALA A 210 0.87 13.38 1.02
C ALA A 210 0.90 14.58 0.06
N ALA A 211 1.45 15.72 0.45
CA ALA A 211 1.58 16.86 -0.46
C ALA A 211 2.44 16.46 -1.67
N GLY A 212 1.94 16.74 -2.87
CA GLY A 212 2.59 16.34 -4.11
C GLY A 212 2.30 14.89 -4.54
N ALA A 213 1.57 14.11 -3.75
CA ALA A 213 1.12 12.79 -4.18
C ALA A 213 0.11 12.91 -5.32
N GLU A 214 0.17 11.96 -6.24
CA GLU A 214 -0.80 11.83 -7.32
C GLU A 214 -1.66 10.60 -7.10
N VAL A 215 -2.99 10.79 -7.10
CA VAL A 215 -3.96 9.71 -6.98
C VAL A 215 -4.69 9.59 -8.32
N THR A 216 -4.70 8.39 -8.89
CA THR A 216 -5.48 8.05 -10.08
C THR A 216 -6.69 7.22 -9.67
N ILE A 217 -7.88 7.59 -10.16
CA ILE A 217 -9.12 6.84 -9.94
C ILE A 217 -9.68 6.49 -11.32
N ILE A 218 -9.69 5.21 -11.64
CA ILE A 218 -10.13 4.70 -12.95
C ILE A 218 -11.22 3.66 -12.74
N GLY A 219 -12.32 3.82 -13.42
CA GLY A 219 -13.39 2.84 -13.40
C GLY A 219 -14.79 3.43 -13.50
N ASN A 220 -15.77 2.62 -13.12
CA ASN A 220 -17.18 3.02 -13.13
C ASN A 220 -17.48 3.93 -11.93
N VAL A 221 -17.24 5.22 -12.10
CA VAL A 221 -17.43 6.23 -11.06
C VAL A 221 -18.28 7.39 -11.60
N ASP A 222 -19.07 7.98 -10.69
CA ASP A 222 -19.78 9.22 -10.92
C ASP A 222 -19.05 10.36 -10.21
N LEU A 223 -18.69 11.40 -10.96
CA LEU A 223 -17.93 12.54 -10.44
C LEU A 223 -18.62 13.24 -9.28
N GLU A 224 -19.95 13.38 -9.35
CA GLU A 224 -20.73 14.10 -8.32
C GLU A 224 -20.75 13.35 -6.98
N THR A 225 -20.88 12.03 -7.01
CA THR A 225 -20.82 11.19 -5.82
C THR A 225 -19.39 11.00 -5.29
N LEU A 226 -18.41 10.96 -6.18
CA LEU A 226 -17.00 10.76 -5.83
C LEU A 226 -16.38 12.00 -5.18
N LYS A 227 -16.74 13.18 -5.63
CA LYS A 227 -16.14 14.44 -5.19
C LYS A 227 -16.14 14.63 -3.68
N PRO A 228 -17.28 14.49 -2.95
CA PRO A 228 -17.28 14.64 -1.50
C PRO A 228 -16.43 13.57 -0.78
N LEU A 229 -16.39 12.35 -1.32
CA LEU A 229 -15.55 11.27 -0.75
C LEU A 229 -14.06 11.57 -0.91
N VAL A 230 -13.66 12.08 -2.06
CA VAL A 230 -12.27 12.49 -2.33
C VAL A 230 -11.86 13.60 -1.37
N GLN A 231 -12.69 14.62 -1.21
CA GLN A 231 -12.42 15.72 -0.29
C GLN A 231 -12.33 15.26 1.16
N LYS A 232 -13.16 14.30 1.56
CA LYS A 232 -13.21 13.77 2.92
C LYS A 232 -11.99 12.90 3.25
N TYR A 233 -11.68 11.91 2.43
CA TYR A 233 -10.64 10.93 2.71
C TYR A 233 -9.26 11.34 2.19
N LEU A 234 -9.14 11.66 0.91
CA LEU A 234 -7.86 12.10 0.34
C LEU A 234 -7.49 13.50 0.81
N GLY A 235 -8.50 14.34 1.03
CA GLY A 235 -8.30 15.67 1.61
C GLY A 235 -7.92 15.68 3.08
N SER A 236 -8.07 14.57 3.80
CA SER A 236 -7.65 14.42 5.20
C SER A 236 -6.25 13.82 5.34
N LEU A 237 -5.60 13.41 4.26
CA LEU A 237 -4.21 12.96 4.28
C LEU A 237 -3.29 14.09 4.75
N PRO A 238 -2.29 13.78 5.61
CA PRO A 238 -1.38 14.77 6.16
C PRO A 238 -0.45 15.37 5.11
#